data_7c94ae22d60db29a9e551eabe98fae90
#
_entry.id   7c94ae22d60db29a9e551eabe98fae90
#
_cell.length_a   1.000
_cell.length_b   1.000
_cell.length_c   1.000
_cell.angle_alpha   90.00
_cell.angle_beta   90.00
_cell.angle_gamma   90.00
#
_symmetry.space_group_name_H-M   'P 1'
#
loop_
_entity.id
_entity.type
_entity.pdbx_description
1 polymer ?
#
loop_
_entity_poly.entity_id
_entity_poly.type
_entity_poly.pdbx_seq_one_letter_code
_entity_poly.pdbx_strand_id
1 'polypeptide(L)'
;MLHKPWITLGLFLLWQGGAWWAFQSLPTPLSLWVASGAGIVSGGAILVVWSLHYRRLKRSADYRVLEAHQQLEAVRLEANKDLLTGLYSRQYMLERLDEALNVAIGRNHLCAVLMMDLDFFKDINEALGHQMANHLLERVADRLRTVVKKSDLLGYSGTDEFIILLPHIKDSMAAELVARRILASMAESFVVDDQSLAVSATIGISMGPTDGSDGERLIRQAVSALSQSKSSGLLGYHFFTQSMNLQAAERLSIDQQLRGALGRGELSLVYQPIMETSSRSLKGMEALIRWNNPELGRVSPEQFIPIAEQIGLIGEIGQWVLTEACAQLRHWQSQYEIPVVMSVNLSPRQFQDGSILAAVKAVLGQVLLSPDSLQLEVTEGLLVNASDRVIQELKVLNEAGCHLALDDFGTGYSSLSYLRYLPFTVLKIDKTFINDVAMRHQDKAMVGAMVSMGHSLGMSVVAEGVETAEQVHCLETLGVDQLQGYYFSQPLSPREFENRFLSREFATGSSLDASVWDRLRPLAFLLSVSLAACRRNQWFGNSDFT
;
A
#
# COMPACT_ATOMS: atom_id res chain seq x y z
N MET A 1 -54.57 5.91 -16.41
CA MET A 1 -55.61 5.57 -17.40
C MET A 1 -55.90 4.07 -17.27
N LEU A 2 -57.03 3.76 -16.65
CA LEU A 2 -57.54 2.39 -16.45
C LEU A 2 -58.05 1.86 -17.78
N HIS A 3 -57.24 1.10 -18.51
CA HIS A 3 -57.74 0.31 -19.64
C HIS A 3 -58.64 -0.80 -19.09
N LYS A 4 -59.95 -0.61 -19.31
CA LYS A 4 -61.00 -1.52 -18.86
C LYS A 4 -60.81 -2.88 -19.55
N PRO A 5 -60.54 -3.97 -18.82
CA PRO A 5 -60.39 -5.32 -19.38
C PRO A 5 -61.66 -5.82 -20.07
N TRP A 6 -62.78 -5.19 -19.84
CA TRP A 6 -64.10 -5.49 -20.41
C TRP A 6 -64.19 -5.19 -21.91
N ILE A 7 -63.38 -4.26 -22.47
CA ILE A 7 -63.39 -3.94 -23.91
C ILE A 7 -62.80 -5.09 -24.73
N THR A 8 -61.72 -5.69 -24.23
CA THR A 8 -61.10 -6.87 -24.90
C THR A 8 -61.96 -8.11 -24.80
N LEU A 9 -62.68 -8.30 -23.69
CA LEU A 9 -63.65 -9.38 -23.51
C LEU A 9 -64.86 -9.19 -24.43
N GLY A 10 -65.37 -7.95 -24.58
CA GLY A 10 -66.48 -7.62 -25.48
C GLY A 10 -66.15 -7.83 -26.94
N LEU A 11 -64.97 -7.43 -27.40
CA LEU A 11 -64.50 -7.68 -28.77
C LEU A 11 -64.25 -9.18 -29.04
N PHE A 12 -63.81 -9.94 -28.05
CA PHE A 12 -63.66 -11.38 -28.13
C PHE A 12 -65.00 -12.10 -28.26
N LEU A 13 -65.98 -11.69 -27.50
CA LEU A 13 -67.35 -12.25 -27.58
C LEU A 13 -68.05 -11.91 -28.91
N LEU A 14 -67.85 -10.69 -29.43
CA LEU A 14 -68.36 -10.30 -30.78
C LEU A 14 -67.66 -11.09 -31.91
N TRP A 15 -66.37 -11.34 -31.80
CA TRP A 15 -65.61 -12.15 -32.77
C TRP A 15 -66.01 -13.63 -32.69
N GLN A 16 -66.23 -14.19 -31.52
CA GLN A 16 -66.80 -15.54 -31.33
C GLN A 16 -68.21 -15.67 -31.90
N GLY A 17 -69.06 -14.66 -31.73
CA GLY A 17 -70.43 -14.64 -32.32
C GLY A 17 -70.38 -14.60 -33.85
N GLY A 18 -69.54 -13.78 -34.46
CA GLY A 18 -69.36 -13.72 -35.91
C GLY A 18 -68.74 -14.99 -36.50
N ALA A 19 -67.78 -15.59 -35.82
CA ALA A 19 -67.20 -16.86 -36.20
C ALA A 19 -68.18 -18.03 -36.10
N TRP A 20 -69.12 -17.96 -35.13
CA TRP A 20 -70.16 -18.98 -34.96
C TRP A 20 -71.18 -18.94 -36.06
N TRP A 21 -71.52 -17.76 -36.60
CA TRP A 21 -72.49 -17.59 -37.72
C TRP A 21 -71.86 -18.09 -39.05
N ALA A 22 -70.59 -17.81 -39.31
CA ALA A 22 -69.86 -18.33 -40.46
C ALA A 22 -69.66 -19.86 -40.39
N PHE A 23 -69.65 -20.42 -39.22
CA PHE A 23 -69.49 -21.85 -38.94
C PHE A 23 -70.72 -22.69 -39.39
N GLN A 24 -71.95 -22.13 -39.29
CA GLN A 24 -73.17 -22.83 -39.70
C GLN A 24 -73.32 -23.00 -41.21
N SER A 25 -72.57 -22.26 -42.01
CA SER A 25 -72.64 -22.28 -43.47
C SER A 25 -71.62 -23.19 -44.19
N LEU A 26 -70.72 -23.88 -43.44
CA LEU A 26 -69.70 -24.74 -43.98
C LEU A 26 -70.06 -26.24 -43.87
N PRO A 27 -69.67 -27.10 -44.87
CA PRO A 27 -69.88 -28.54 -44.77
C PRO A 27 -69.10 -29.16 -43.56
N THR A 28 -69.75 -30.10 -42.91
CA THR A 28 -69.38 -30.67 -41.60
C THR A 28 -67.91 -31.08 -41.38
N PRO A 29 -67.15 -31.62 -42.31
CA PRO A 29 -65.74 -31.91 -42.05
C PRO A 29 -64.80 -30.69 -42.10
N LEU A 30 -65.15 -29.65 -42.86
CA LEU A 30 -64.32 -28.45 -42.99
C LEU A 30 -64.56 -27.50 -41.81
N SER A 31 -65.78 -27.47 -41.27
CA SER A 31 -66.13 -26.64 -40.11
C SER A 31 -65.40 -27.02 -38.84
N LEU A 32 -65.15 -28.30 -38.61
CA LEU A 32 -64.38 -28.79 -37.45
C LEU A 32 -62.89 -28.36 -37.52
N TRP A 33 -62.29 -28.36 -38.69
CA TRP A 33 -60.90 -27.91 -38.89
C TRP A 33 -60.73 -26.39 -38.74
N VAL A 34 -61.68 -25.63 -39.31
CA VAL A 34 -61.67 -24.17 -39.19
C VAL A 34 -61.94 -23.73 -37.77
N ALA A 35 -62.84 -24.39 -37.06
CA ALA A 35 -63.14 -24.08 -35.66
C ALA A 35 -61.96 -24.39 -34.73
N SER A 36 -61.28 -25.51 -34.94
CA SER A 36 -60.09 -25.88 -34.17
C SER A 36 -58.89 -24.96 -34.47
N GLY A 37 -58.67 -24.61 -35.74
CA GLY A 37 -57.60 -23.67 -36.13
C GLY A 37 -57.85 -22.24 -35.60
N ALA A 38 -59.08 -21.73 -35.73
CA ALA A 38 -59.45 -20.41 -35.19
C ALA A 38 -59.33 -20.35 -33.65
N GLY A 39 -59.70 -21.44 -32.97
CA GLY A 39 -59.54 -21.54 -31.49
C GLY A 39 -58.08 -21.52 -31.05
N ILE A 40 -57.20 -22.21 -31.78
CA ILE A 40 -55.75 -22.25 -31.46
C ILE A 40 -55.12 -20.88 -31.73
N VAL A 41 -55.43 -20.22 -32.82
CA VAL A 41 -54.85 -18.90 -33.17
C VAL A 41 -55.33 -17.82 -32.18
N SER A 42 -56.61 -17.83 -31.84
CA SER A 42 -57.17 -16.87 -30.83
C SER A 42 -56.63 -17.12 -29.44
N GLY A 43 -56.48 -18.37 -29.01
CA GLY A 43 -55.88 -18.73 -27.73
C GLY A 43 -54.40 -18.31 -27.67
N GLY A 44 -53.65 -18.54 -28.76
CA GLY A 44 -52.25 -18.10 -28.86
C GLY A 44 -52.08 -16.56 -28.79
N ALA A 45 -52.93 -15.82 -29.53
CA ALA A 45 -52.92 -14.35 -29.47
C ALA A 45 -53.24 -13.79 -28.07
N ILE A 46 -54.22 -14.38 -27.38
CA ILE A 46 -54.59 -13.98 -25.99
C ILE A 46 -53.42 -14.25 -25.04
N LEU A 47 -52.73 -15.41 -25.14
CA LEU A 47 -51.59 -15.75 -24.31
C LEU A 47 -50.42 -14.79 -24.57
N VAL A 48 -50.16 -14.39 -25.80
CA VAL A 48 -49.12 -13.42 -26.16
C VAL A 48 -49.46 -12.05 -25.58
N VAL A 49 -50.65 -11.54 -25.77
CA VAL A 49 -51.10 -10.25 -25.21
C VAL A 49 -51.08 -10.27 -23.66
N TRP A 50 -51.51 -11.36 -23.08
CA TRP A 50 -51.49 -11.54 -21.62
C TRP A 50 -50.03 -11.60 -21.10
N SER A 51 -49.14 -12.32 -21.78
CA SER A 51 -47.71 -12.40 -21.44
C SER A 51 -47.00 -11.03 -21.55
N LEU A 52 -47.30 -10.28 -22.61
CA LEU A 52 -46.76 -8.92 -22.78
C LEU A 52 -47.30 -7.96 -21.72
N HIS A 53 -48.59 -8.06 -21.40
CA HIS A 53 -49.20 -7.26 -20.36
C HIS A 53 -48.65 -7.61 -18.96
N TYR A 54 -48.51 -8.90 -18.66
CA TYR A 54 -47.89 -9.39 -17.44
C TYR A 54 -46.44 -8.91 -17.29
N ARG A 55 -45.64 -9.00 -18.38
CA ARG A 55 -44.26 -8.49 -18.39
C ARG A 55 -44.20 -6.98 -18.16
N ARG A 56 -45.15 -6.21 -18.72
CA ARG A 56 -45.25 -4.77 -18.49
C ARG A 56 -45.60 -4.45 -17.03
N LEU A 57 -46.57 -5.15 -16.48
CA LEU A 57 -46.98 -5.00 -15.09
C LEU A 57 -45.85 -5.37 -14.12
N LYS A 58 -45.18 -6.50 -14.39
CA LYS A 58 -44.02 -6.92 -13.60
C LYS A 58 -42.90 -5.88 -13.62
N ARG A 59 -42.50 -5.41 -14.82
CA ARG A 59 -41.49 -4.34 -14.94
C ARG A 59 -41.91 -3.06 -14.19
N SER A 60 -43.13 -2.62 -14.31
CA SER A 60 -43.62 -1.42 -13.61
C SER A 60 -43.71 -1.62 -12.08
N ALA A 61 -43.92 -2.84 -11.62
CA ALA A 61 -43.87 -3.18 -10.20
C ALA A 61 -42.39 -3.20 -9.71
N ASP A 62 -41.51 -3.82 -10.47
CA ASP A 62 -40.07 -3.87 -10.18
C ASP A 62 -39.47 -2.45 -10.14
N TYR A 63 -39.84 -1.57 -11.07
CA TYR A 63 -39.41 -0.16 -11.06
C TYR A 63 -39.93 0.59 -9.81
N ARG A 64 -41.18 0.40 -9.43
CA ARG A 64 -41.75 1.05 -8.22
C ARG A 64 -41.09 0.53 -6.93
N VAL A 65 -40.78 -0.75 -6.87
CA VAL A 65 -40.06 -1.34 -5.74
C VAL A 65 -38.64 -0.78 -5.66
N LEU A 66 -37.96 -0.64 -6.80
CA LEU A 66 -36.62 -0.05 -6.85
C LEU A 66 -36.63 1.43 -6.44
N GLU A 67 -37.58 2.20 -6.97
CA GLU A 67 -37.75 3.63 -6.64
C GLU A 67 -38.11 3.82 -5.15
N ALA A 68 -39.03 2.99 -4.62
CA ALA A 68 -39.34 3.00 -3.20
C ALA A 68 -38.14 2.60 -2.32
N HIS A 69 -37.32 1.64 -2.75
CA HIS A 69 -36.08 1.28 -2.07
C HIS A 69 -35.11 2.44 -2.05
N GLN A 70 -34.89 3.10 -3.21
CA GLN A 70 -33.99 4.25 -3.29
C GLN A 70 -34.50 5.43 -2.45
N GLN A 71 -35.77 5.70 -2.43
CA GLN A 71 -36.37 6.72 -1.55
C GLN A 71 -36.25 6.36 -0.08
N LEU A 72 -36.45 5.09 0.27
CA LEU A 72 -36.28 4.62 1.64
C LEU A 72 -34.83 4.72 2.10
N GLU A 73 -33.88 4.34 1.23
CA GLU A 73 -32.46 4.50 1.51
C GLU A 73 -32.04 5.97 1.65
N ALA A 74 -32.54 6.86 0.80
CA ALA A 74 -32.26 8.29 0.90
C ALA A 74 -32.80 8.88 2.21
N VAL A 75 -34.05 8.57 2.57
CA VAL A 75 -34.65 8.99 3.85
C VAL A 75 -33.92 8.38 5.05
N ARG A 76 -33.48 7.12 4.94
CA ARG A 76 -32.72 6.43 5.97
C ARG A 76 -31.33 7.06 6.13
N LEU A 77 -30.68 7.45 5.04
CA LEU A 77 -29.38 8.16 5.05
C LEU A 77 -29.51 9.55 5.68
N GLU A 78 -30.59 10.29 5.40
CA GLU A 78 -30.82 11.58 6.05
C GLU A 78 -31.20 11.44 7.53
N ALA A 79 -32.02 10.46 7.89
CA ALA A 79 -32.35 10.16 9.29
C ALA A 79 -31.16 9.69 10.14
N ASN A 80 -30.10 9.21 9.48
CA ASN A 80 -28.87 8.75 10.13
C ASN A 80 -27.80 9.82 10.29
N LYS A 81 -28.12 11.08 9.98
CA LYS A 81 -27.20 12.21 10.17
C LYS A 81 -27.55 12.99 11.43
N ASP A 82 -26.50 13.48 12.07
CA ASP A 82 -26.60 14.46 13.13
C ASP A 82 -27.05 15.81 12.58
N LEU A 83 -28.00 16.47 13.24
CA LEU A 83 -28.62 17.71 12.76
C LEU A 83 -27.69 18.92 12.86
N LEU A 84 -26.75 18.93 13.79
CA LEU A 84 -25.81 20.02 13.99
C LEU A 84 -24.68 19.96 12.96
N THR A 85 -23.99 18.83 12.93
CA THR A 85 -22.77 18.65 12.14
C THR A 85 -23.02 18.14 10.73
N GLY A 86 -24.20 17.56 10.47
CA GLY A 86 -24.53 16.87 9.23
C GLY A 86 -23.67 15.62 8.95
N LEU A 87 -22.92 15.14 9.95
CA LEU A 87 -22.16 13.90 9.92
C LEU A 87 -23.04 12.71 10.24
N TYR A 88 -22.56 11.50 10.01
CA TYR A 88 -23.30 10.30 10.38
C TYR A 88 -23.45 10.17 11.91
N SER A 89 -24.61 9.67 12.35
CA SER A 89 -24.86 9.39 13.75
C SER A 89 -24.02 8.21 14.24
N ARG A 90 -23.77 8.15 15.56
CA ARG A 90 -23.05 7.03 16.20
C ARG A 90 -23.66 5.68 15.85
N GLN A 91 -25.00 5.58 15.83
CA GLN A 91 -25.73 4.36 15.49
C GLN A 91 -25.37 3.87 14.07
N TYR A 92 -25.41 4.78 13.10
CA TYR A 92 -25.06 4.44 11.72
C TYR A 92 -23.58 4.05 11.58
N MET A 93 -22.70 4.75 12.27
CA MET A 93 -21.28 4.40 12.28
C MET A 93 -21.03 3.00 12.85
N LEU A 94 -21.78 2.60 13.88
CA LEU A 94 -21.70 1.26 14.44
C LEU A 94 -22.12 0.18 13.44
N GLU A 95 -23.27 0.38 12.77
CA GLU A 95 -23.75 -0.55 11.72
C GLU A 95 -22.71 -0.70 10.58
N ARG A 96 -22.13 0.41 10.14
CA ARG A 96 -21.09 0.39 9.09
C ARG A 96 -19.79 -0.26 9.56
N LEU A 97 -19.43 -0.08 10.82
CA LEU A 97 -18.25 -0.72 11.42
C LEU A 97 -18.41 -2.24 11.49
N ASP A 98 -19.59 -2.73 11.90
CA ASP A 98 -19.85 -4.18 11.92
C ASP A 98 -19.79 -4.79 10.51
N GLU A 99 -20.29 -4.08 9.51
CA GLU A 99 -20.15 -4.51 8.11
C GLU A 99 -18.68 -4.53 7.65
N ALA A 100 -17.94 -3.46 7.93
CA ALA A 100 -16.52 -3.38 7.59
C ALA A 100 -15.71 -4.49 8.28
N LEU A 101 -16.02 -4.77 9.54
CA LEU A 101 -15.38 -5.83 10.32
C LEU A 101 -15.65 -7.22 9.73
N ASN A 102 -16.89 -7.51 9.35
CA ASN A 102 -17.25 -8.77 8.69
C ASN A 102 -16.49 -8.96 7.37
N VAL A 103 -16.37 -7.88 6.58
CA VAL A 103 -15.59 -7.91 5.33
C VAL A 103 -14.10 -8.09 5.61
N ALA A 104 -13.57 -7.43 6.63
CA ALA A 104 -12.16 -7.52 7.03
C ALA A 104 -11.80 -8.97 7.44
N ILE A 105 -12.64 -9.60 8.27
CA ILE A 105 -12.48 -11.01 8.67
C ILE A 105 -12.51 -11.94 7.46
N GLY A 106 -13.49 -11.76 6.56
CA GLY A 106 -13.67 -12.63 5.39
C GLY A 106 -12.58 -12.52 4.33
N ARG A 107 -11.86 -11.40 4.26
CA ARG A 107 -10.83 -11.11 3.24
C ARG A 107 -9.42 -10.98 3.79
N ASN A 108 -9.22 -11.23 5.07
CA ASN A 108 -7.92 -11.04 5.76
C ASN A 108 -7.37 -9.61 5.61
N HIS A 109 -8.24 -8.62 5.71
CA HIS A 109 -7.89 -7.19 5.73
C HIS A 109 -8.04 -6.63 7.13
N LEU A 110 -7.67 -5.36 7.29
CA LEU A 110 -7.89 -4.61 8.52
C LEU A 110 -8.89 -3.49 8.29
N CYS A 111 -9.61 -3.13 9.35
CA CYS A 111 -10.34 -1.87 9.45
C CYS A 111 -9.90 -1.14 10.73
N ALA A 112 -10.14 0.16 10.82
CA ALA A 112 -9.84 0.92 12.03
C ALA A 112 -10.95 1.88 12.39
N VAL A 113 -11.12 2.09 13.69
CA VAL A 113 -11.95 3.14 14.28
C VAL A 113 -11.05 4.11 14.99
N LEU A 114 -11.23 5.39 14.66
CA LEU A 114 -10.58 6.50 15.34
C LEU A 114 -11.67 7.28 16.09
N MET A 115 -11.51 7.40 17.39
CA MET A 115 -12.30 8.30 18.25
C MET A 115 -11.50 9.56 18.48
N MET A 116 -12.00 10.69 18.00
CA MET A 116 -11.38 12.00 18.17
C MET A 116 -12.22 12.84 19.13
N ASP A 117 -11.57 13.56 19.99
CA ASP A 117 -12.19 14.48 20.95
C ASP A 117 -11.42 15.80 20.94
N LEU A 118 -12.15 16.90 21.02
CA LEU A 118 -11.58 18.25 21.04
C LEU A 118 -11.05 18.58 22.44
N ASP A 119 -9.77 18.93 22.51
CA ASP A 119 -9.16 19.26 23.81
C ASP A 119 -9.72 20.58 24.34
N PHE A 120 -10.05 20.61 25.63
CA PHE A 120 -10.56 21.77 26.35
C PHE A 120 -11.89 22.35 25.77
N PHE A 121 -12.67 21.55 25.03
CA PHE A 121 -13.93 22.02 24.45
C PHE A 121 -14.94 22.50 25.53
N LYS A 122 -14.93 21.86 26.68
CA LYS A 122 -15.77 22.28 27.82
C LYS A 122 -15.44 23.72 28.26
N ASP A 123 -14.18 24.06 28.34
CA ASP A 123 -13.73 25.43 28.73
C ASP A 123 -14.12 26.45 27.65
N ILE A 124 -14.03 26.08 26.39
CA ILE A 124 -14.51 26.91 25.26
C ILE A 124 -16.02 27.14 25.37
N ASN A 125 -16.79 26.09 25.64
CA ASN A 125 -18.23 26.16 25.77
C ASN A 125 -18.66 27.02 26.99
N GLU A 126 -17.96 26.91 28.11
CA GLU A 126 -18.21 27.72 29.29
C GLU A 126 -17.79 29.21 29.07
N ALA A 127 -16.72 29.47 28.36
CA ALA A 127 -16.21 30.81 28.13
C ALA A 127 -16.98 31.58 27.03
N LEU A 128 -17.35 30.90 25.92
CA LEU A 128 -17.91 31.52 24.71
C LEU A 128 -19.39 31.21 24.51
N GLY A 129 -19.96 30.29 25.29
CA GLY A 129 -21.36 29.89 25.23
C GLY A 129 -21.67 28.85 24.13
N HIS A 130 -22.82 28.18 24.30
CA HIS A 130 -23.22 27.03 23.47
C HIS A 130 -23.35 27.35 21.97
N GLN A 131 -23.74 28.56 21.61
CA GLN A 131 -23.91 28.92 20.19
C GLN A 131 -22.58 28.94 19.46
N MET A 132 -21.55 29.58 20.04
CA MET A 132 -20.21 29.62 19.48
C MET A 132 -19.58 28.22 19.43
N ALA A 133 -19.78 27.44 20.48
CA ALA A 133 -19.32 26.04 20.55
C ALA A 133 -19.96 25.18 19.45
N ASN A 134 -21.26 25.36 19.16
CA ASN A 134 -21.94 24.66 18.07
C ASN A 134 -21.38 25.07 16.69
N HIS A 135 -21.17 26.37 16.45
CA HIS A 135 -20.55 26.83 15.20
C HIS A 135 -19.10 26.30 15.05
N LEU A 136 -18.37 26.15 16.16
CA LEU A 136 -17.03 25.51 16.13
C LEU A 136 -17.15 24.03 15.72
N LEU A 137 -18.11 23.27 16.27
CA LEU A 137 -18.33 21.86 15.88
C LEU A 137 -18.69 21.73 14.39
N GLU A 138 -19.49 22.63 13.84
CA GLU A 138 -19.79 22.67 12.40
C GLU A 138 -18.52 22.91 11.58
N ARG A 139 -17.67 23.86 11.97
CA ARG A 139 -16.39 24.15 11.29
C ARG A 139 -15.42 22.98 11.38
N VAL A 140 -15.34 22.31 12.53
CA VAL A 140 -14.55 21.09 12.71
C VAL A 140 -15.05 19.99 11.78
N ALA A 141 -16.36 19.75 11.72
CA ALA A 141 -16.97 18.77 10.84
C ALA A 141 -16.63 19.06 9.36
N ASP A 142 -16.74 20.32 8.93
CA ASP A 142 -16.40 20.72 7.56
C ASP A 142 -14.92 20.50 7.25
N ARG A 143 -14.02 20.83 8.17
CA ARG A 143 -12.59 20.60 8.02
C ARG A 143 -12.28 19.10 7.93
N LEU A 144 -12.86 18.29 8.78
CA LEU A 144 -12.70 16.83 8.76
C LEU A 144 -13.16 16.23 7.42
N ARG A 145 -14.26 16.73 6.82
CA ARG A 145 -14.72 16.30 5.49
C ARG A 145 -13.68 16.54 4.39
N THR A 146 -12.84 17.55 4.51
CA THR A 146 -11.79 17.84 3.53
C THR A 146 -10.57 16.94 3.72
N VAL A 147 -10.33 16.49 4.94
CA VAL A 147 -9.15 15.71 5.33
C VAL A 147 -9.38 14.20 5.16
N VAL A 148 -10.59 13.72 5.47
CA VAL A 148 -10.97 12.30 5.40
C VAL A 148 -11.30 11.93 3.94
N LYS A 149 -10.86 10.76 3.48
CA LYS A 149 -11.13 10.29 2.11
C LYS A 149 -12.61 9.94 1.93
N LYS A 150 -13.11 10.00 0.69
CA LYS A 150 -14.48 9.58 0.35
C LYS A 150 -14.79 8.10 0.62
N SER A 151 -13.77 7.26 0.69
CA SER A 151 -13.90 5.84 1.05
C SER A 151 -14.11 5.61 2.54
N ASP A 152 -13.74 6.59 3.36
CA ASP A 152 -13.77 6.52 4.81
C ASP A 152 -15.05 7.19 5.31
N LEU A 153 -15.53 6.80 6.48
CA LEU A 153 -16.77 7.35 7.03
C LEU A 153 -16.46 8.26 8.21
N LEU A 154 -17.20 9.35 8.28
CA LEU A 154 -17.07 10.36 9.31
C LEU A 154 -18.40 10.52 10.04
N GLY A 155 -18.40 10.33 11.34
CA GLY A 155 -19.56 10.41 12.22
C GLY A 155 -19.31 11.35 13.39
N TYR A 156 -20.41 11.69 14.07
CA TYR A 156 -20.43 12.48 15.29
C TYR A 156 -21.10 11.68 16.41
N SER A 157 -20.43 11.61 17.55
CA SER A 157 -20.88 10.80 18.68
C SER A 157 -21.63 11.61 19.75
N GLY A 158 -21.57 12.93 19.65
CA GLY A 158 -22.16 13.88 20.60
C GLY A 158 -21.11 14.67 21.36
N THR A 159 -21.51 15.77 21.99
CA THR A 159 -20.66 16.74 22.71
C THR A 159 -19.49 17.28 21.88
N ASP A 160 -18.34 16.67 21.91
CA ASP A 160 -17.07 17.04 21.26
C ASP A 160 -16.38 15.85 20.60
N GLU A 161 -17.08 14.70 20.50
CA GLU A 161 -16.53 13.45 19.98
C GLU A 161 -16.90 13.19 18.51
N PHE A 162 -15.91 12.85 17.72
CA PHE A 162 -16.03 12.45 16.32
C PHE A 162 -15.55 11.02 16.12
N ILE A 163 -16.24 10.28 15.25
CA ILE A 163 -15.89 8.90 14.89
C ILE A 163 -15.44 8.87 13.44
N ILE A 164 -14.26 8.33 13.18
CA ILE A 164 -13.75 8.09 11.84
C ILE A 164 -13.59 6.59 11.66
N LEU A 165 -14.24 6.04 10.63
CA LEU A 165 -14.13 4.64 10.26
C LEU A 165 -13.32 4.50 8.98
N LEU A 166 -12.26 3.71 9.03
CA LEU A 166 -11.43 3.30 7.90
C LEU A 166 -11.78 1.84 7.57
N PRO A 167 -12.68 1.59 6.61
CA PRO A 167 -13.21 0.23 6.38
C PRO A 167 -12.20 -0.72 5.76
N HIS A 168 -11.19 -0.20 5.05
CA HIS A 168 -10.17 -0.99 4.39
C HIS A 168 -8.82 -0.33 4.53
N ILE A 169 -7.95 -0.92 5.34
CA ILE A 169 -6.57 -0.49 5.51
C ILE A 169 -5.62 -1.69 5.41
N LYS A 170 -4.40 -1.42 4.98
CA LYS A 170 -3.38 -2.44 4.81
C LYS A 170 -2.73 -2.82 6.15
N ASP A 171 -2.46 -1.81 6.96
CA ASP A 171 -1.72 -1.92 8.22
C ASP A 171 -2.11 -0.80 9.19
N SER A 172 -1.57 -0.83 10.40
CA SER A 172 -1.77 0.22 11.42
C SER A 172 -1.18 1.57 11.00
N MET A 173 -0.17 1.57 10.14
CA MET A 173 0.46 2.77 9.62
C MET A 173 -0.53 3.63 8.82
N ALA A 174 -1.44 2.98 8.07
CA ALA A 174 -2.47 3.67 7.34
C ALA A 174 -3.44 4.43 8.27
N ALA A 175 -3.83 3.83 9.40
CA ALA A 175 -4.65 4.49 10.41
C ALA A 175 -3.91 5.66 11.09
N GLU A 176 -2.64 5.45 11.43
CA GLU A 176 -1.78 6.49 11.97
C GLU A 176 -1.64 7.70 11.04
N LEU A 177 -1.41 7.45 9.74
CA LEU A 177 -1.28 8.52 8.76
C LEU A 177 -2.56 9.38 8.68
N VAL A 178 -3.73 8.75 8.79
CA VAL A 178 -5.01 9.49 8.84
C VAL A 178 -5.09 10.31 10.12
N ALA A 179 -4.76 9.72 11.28
CA ALA A 179 -4.76 10.42 12.56
C ALA A 179 -3.81 11.64 12.54
N ARG A 180 -2.58 11.46 12.07
CA ARG A 180 -1.61 12.57 11.94
C ARG A 180 -2.11 13.69 11.00
N ARG A 181 -2.75 13.34 9.88
CA ARG A 181 -3.32 14.31 8.95
C ARG A 181 -4.48 15.08 9.56
N ILE A 182 -5.33 14.41 10.33
CA ILE A 182 -6.40 15.06 11.09
C ILE A 182 -5.80 16.04 12.10
N LEU A 183 -4.86 15.59 12.93
CA LEU A 183 -4.23 16.42 13.95
C LEU A 183 -3.49 17.63 13.35
N ALA A 184 -2.79 17.44 12.24
CA ALA A 184 -2.14 18.54 11.53
C ALA A 184 -3.16 19.57 11.04
N SER A 185 -4.33 19.12 10.56
CA SER A 185 -5.40 20.03 10.14
C SER A 185 -6.04 20.76 11.33
N MET A 186 -6.10 20.13 12.50
CA MET A 186 -6.63 20.77 13.73
C MET A 186 -5.68 21.85 14.29
N ALA A 187 -4.39 21.80 13.97
CA ALA A 187 -3.42 22.80 14.39
C ALA A 187 -3.64 24.21 13.77
N GLU A 188 -4.37 24.25 12.64
CA GLU A 188 -4.77 25.53 12.04
C GLU A 188 -5.96 26.13 12.77
N SER A 189 -5.91 27.43 13.07
CA SER A 189 -6.99 28.13 13.76
C SER A 189 -8.32 28.06 12.99
N PHE A 190 -9.41 28.05 13.75
CA PHE A 190 -10.77 28.12 13.23
C PHE A 190 -11.27 29.56 13.27
N VAL A 191 -11.85 30.05 12.19
CA VAL A 191 -12.57 31.33 12.19
C VAL A 191 -14.04 31.05 12.42
N VAL A 192 -14.54 31.48 13.57
CA VAL A 192 -15.94 31.33 14.01
C VAL A 192 -16.43 32.70 14.44
N ASP A 193 -17.49 33.21 13.78
CA ASP A 193 -18.10 34.51 14.09
C ASP A 193 -17.05 35.64 14.24
N ASP A 194 -16.14 35.75 13.26
CA ASP A 194 -15.03 36.72 13.20
C ASP A 194 -13.96 36.57 14.32
N GLN A 195 -14.01 35.52 15.10
CA GLN A 195 -12.98 35.18 16.09
C GLN A 195 -12.10 34.03 15.63
N SER A 196 -10.80 34.13 15.89
CA SER A 196 -9.84 33.07 15.60
C SER A 196 -9.63 32.20 16.84
N LEU A 197 -10.05 30.93 16.76
CA LEU A 197 -9.94 29.96 17.84
C LEU A 197 -8.89 28.91 17.49
N ALA A 198 -7.95 28.69 18.38
CA ALA A 198 -7.00 27.57 18.31
C ALA A 198 -7.56 26.39 19.12
N VAL A 199 -7.75 25.26 18.48
CA VAL A 199 -8.31 24.05 19.12
C VAL A 199 -7.45 22.87 18.72
N SER A 200 -6.98 22.11 19.70
CA SER A 200 -6.32 20.82 19.49
C SER A 200 -7.31 19.67 19.66
N ALA A 201 -6.88 18.49 19.23
CA ALA A 201 -7.65 17.27 19.39
C ALA A 201 -6.76 16.10 19.78
N THR A 202 -7.35 15.13 20.46
CA THR A 202 -6.71 13.86 20.80
C THR A 202 -7.47 12.72 20.15
N ILE A 203 -6.76 11.67 19.68
CA ILE A 203 -7.35 10.56 18.93
C ILE A 203 -6.98 9.23 19.58
N GLY A 204 -8.00 8.41 19.89
CA GLY A 204 -7.84 7.00 20.26
C GLY A 204 -8.15 6.10 19.06
N ILE A 205 -7.34 5.07 18.83
CA ILE A 205 -7.42 4.19 17.66
C ILE A 205 -7.58 2.74 18.10
N SER A 206 -8.52 2.02 17.49
CA SER A 206 -8.64 0.56 17.58
C SER A 206 -8.67 -0.07 16.19
N MET A 207 -8.15 -1.29 16.11
CA MET A 207 -7.97 -2.04 14.88
C MET A 207 -8.84 -3.29 14.86
N GLY A 208 -9.69 -3.42 13.87
CA GLY A 208 -10.45 -4.65 13.64
C GLY A 208 -9.78 -5.53 12.58
N PRO A 209 -9.79 -6.87 12.75
CA PRO A 209 -10.37 -7.64 13.86
C PRO A 209 -9.45 -7.83 15.08
N THR A 210 -8.25 -7.27 15.09
CA THR A 210 -7.20 -7.53 16.09
C THR A 210 -7.65 -7.16 17.51
N ASP A 211 -8.29 -6.00 17.67
CA ASP A 211 -8.65 -5.45 18.97
C ASP A 211 -10.09 -5.83 19.38
N GLY A 212 -10.92 -6.29 18.46
CA GLY A 212 -12.30 -6.64 18.77
C GLY A 212 -13.00 -7.40 17.65
N SER A 213 -13.96 -8.23 18.07
CA SER A 213 -14.78 -9.06 17.18
C SER A 213 -16.12 -8.42 16.80
N ASP A 214 -16.44 -7.27 17.40
CA ASP A 214 -17.67 -6.50 17.16
C ASP A 214 -17.39 -5.00 17.23
N GLY A 215 -18.26 -4.22 16.57
CA GLY A 215 -18.08 -2.78 16.44
C GLY A 215 -18.15 -2.03 17.75
N GLU A 216 -19.05 -2.44 18.67
CA GLU A 216 -19.14 -1.83 19.98
C GLU A 216 -17.87 -1.98 20.81
N ARG A 217 -17.24 -3.16 20.74
CA ARG A 217 -15.97 -3.42 21.40
C ARG A 217 -14.87 -2.54 20.82
N LEU A 218 -14.79 -2.43 19.48
CA LEU A 218 -13.80 -1.57 18.83
C LEU A 218 -13.96 -0.11 19.23
N ILE A 219 -15.20 0.42 19.26
CA ILE A 219 -15.47 1.79 19.71
C ILE A 219 -15.02 1.95 21.17
N ARG A 220 -15.42 1.04 22.08
CA ARG A 220 -15.00 1.11 23.49
C ARG A 220 -13.49 1.11 23.67
N GLN A 221 -12.77 0.34 22.86
CA GLN A 221 -11.31 0.28 22.91
C GLN A 221 -10.66 1.55 22.39
N ALA A 222 -11.19 2.13 21.31
CA ALA A 222 -10.73 3.43 20.82
C ALA A 222 -10.97 4.54 21.88
N VAL A 223 -12.14 4.55 22.53
CA VAL A 223 -12.43 5.46 23.66
C VAL A 223 -11.48 5.23 24.83
N SER A 224 -11.15 3.98 25.15
CA SER A 224 -10.18 3.67 26.21
C SER A 224 -8.80 4.21 25.88
N ALA A 225 -8.32 4.05 24.63
CA ALA A 225 -7.06 4.61 24.18
C ALA A 225 -7.05 6.15 24.24
N LEU A 226 -8.15 6.79 23.85
CA LEU A 226 -8.35 8.23 23.92
C LEU A 226 -8.27 8.73 25.38
N SER A 227 -9.00 8.08 26.29
CA SER A 227 -9.02 8.45 27.71
C SER A 227 -7.65 8.29 28.36
N GLN A 228 -6.91 7.23 28.02
CA GLN A 228 -5.55 7.01 28.51
C GLN A 228 -4.58 8.08 28.01
N SER A 229 -4.71 8.48 26.74
CA SER A 229 -3.90 9.57 26.18
C SER A 229 -4.10 10.87 26.92
N LYS A 230 -5.37 11.26 27.15
CA LYS A 230 -5.72 12.47 27.89
C LYS A 230 -5.20 12.44 29.33
N SER A 231 -5.36 11.31 30.02
CA SER A 231 -4.91 11.16 31.42
C SER A 231 -3.40 11.19 31.60
N SER A 232 -2.65 10.75 30.57
CA SER A 232 -1.17 10.78 30.57
C SER A 232 -0.59 12.13 30.14
N GLY A 233 -1.42 13.10 29.76
CA GLY A 233 -0.97 14.39 29.22
C GLY A 233 -0.33 14.29 27.82
N LEU A 234 -0.45 13.16 27.18
CA LEU A 234 0.05 12.90 25.84
C LEU A 234 -0.99 13.36 24.81
N LEU A 235 -0.83 14.58 24.31
CA LEU A 235 -1.64 15.07 23.19
C LEU A 235 -1.26 14.35 21.91
N GLY A 236 -2.25 14.02 21.07
CA GLY A 236 -2.02 13.39 19.79
C GLY A 236 -2.88 12.15 19.56
N TYR A 237 -2.29 11.02 19.22
CA TYR A 237 -3.04 9.78 18.96
C TYR A 237 -2.46 8.59 19.73
N HIS A 238 -3.32 7.64 20.11
CA HIS A 238 -2.92 6.41 20.80
C HIS A 238 -3.67 5.20 20.25
N PHE A 239 -2.94 4.09 20.07
CA PHE A 239 -3.54 2.79 19.77
C PHE A 239 -3.94 2.08 21.07
N PHE A 240 -5.04 1.35 21.00
CA PHE A 240 -5.57 0.61 22.15
C PHE A 240 -4.70 -0.58 22.55
N THR A 241 -4.27 -1.42 21.57
CA THR A 241 -3.53 -2.62 21.91
C THR A 241 -2.10 -2.32 22.34
N GLN A 242 -1.64 -3.07 23.35
CA GLN A 242 -0.29 -2.92 23.86
C GLN A 242 0.78 -3.18 22.79
N SER A 243 0.56 -4.14 21.86
CA SER A 243 1.47 -4.40 20.73
C SER A 243 1.52 -3.23 19.75
N MET A 244 0.37 -2.62 19.44
CA MET A 244 0.30 -1.45 18.54
C MET A 244 0.74 -0.17 19.23
N ASN A 245 0.48 -0.03 20.52
CA ASN A 245 1.07 1.04 21.33
C ASN A 245 2.60 0.92 21.39
N LEU A 246 3.13 -0.31 21.50
CA LEU A 246 4.58 -0.53 21.42
C LEU A 246 5.13 -0.13 20.06
N GLN A 247 4.50 -0.51 18.97
CA GLN A 247 4.92 -0.10 17.62
C GLN A 247 4.80 1.41 17.41
N ALA A 248 3.72 2.03 17.89
CA ALA A 248 3.53 3.48 17.79
C ALA A 248 4.53 4.23 18.68
N ALA A 249 4.80 3.73 19.89
CA ALA A 249 5.81 4.28 20.78
C ALA A 249 7.23 4.10 20.20
N GLU A 250 7.54 2.92 19.65
CA GLU A 250 8.80 2.65 18.95
C GLU A 250 8.99 3.61 17.78
N ARG A 251 7.94 3.81 16.98
CA ARG A 251 7.97 4.73 15.83
C ARG A 251 8.16 6.18 16.26
N LEU A 252 7.48 6.63 17.34
CA LEU A 252 7.68 7.96 17.89
C LEU A 252 9.12 8.12 18.41
N SER A 253 9.65 7.08 19.04
CA SER A 253 11.04 7.04 19.48
C SER A 253 12.01 7.10 18.32
N ILE A 254 11.73 6.35 17.23
CA ILE A 254 12.51 6.41 15.97
C ILE A 254 12.46 7.83 15.38
N ASP A 255 11.28 8.45 15.27
CA ASP A 255 11.13 9.84 14.78
C ASP A 255 12.00 10.81 15.60
N GLN A 256 11.88 10.76 16.92
CA GLN A 256 12.65 11.65 17.81
C GLN A 256 14.16 11.42 17.69
N GLN A 257 14.59 10.16 17.69
CA GLN A 257 16.01 9.81 17.65
C GLN A 257 16.62 10.02 16.25
N LEU A 258 15.83 9.85 15.19
CA LEU A 258 16.31 10.06 13.81
C LEU A 258 16.65 11.54 13.53
N ARG A 259 15.93 12.46 14.20
CA ARG A 259 16.28 13.88 14.19
C ARG A 259 17.65 14.09 14.83
N GLY A 260 18.61 14.45 13.99
CA GLY A 260 19.99 14.64 14.39
C GLY A 260 20.87 13.39 14.38
N ALA A 261 20.37 12.20 14.00
CA ALA A 261 21.15 10.97 13.87
C ALA A 261 22.36 11.14 12.94
N LEU A 262 22.18 11.90 11.85
CA LEU A 262 23.25 12.25 10.92
C LEU A 262 24.36 13.05 11.63
N GLY A 263 24.00 14.09 12.36
CA GLY A 263 24.96 14.94 13.09
C GLY A 263 25.66 14.22 14.25
N ARG A 264 25.05 13.18 14.81
CA ARG A 264 25.66 12.35 15.86
C ARG A 264 26.51 11.20 15.30
N GLY A 265 26.58 11.02 13.97
CA GLY A 265 27.37 9.97 13.34
C GLY A 265 26.83 8.55 13.59
N GLU A 266 25.53 8.39 13.74
CA GLU A 266 24.88 7.11 13.99
C GLU A 266 24.57 6.32 12.71
N LEU A 267 24.61 7.00 11.56
CA LEU A 267 24.41 6.38 10.25
C LEU A 267 25.74 5.88 9.68
N SER A 268 25.69 4.74 9.00
CA SER A 268 26.85 4.13 8.32
C SER A 268 26.38 3.43 7.05
N LEU A 269 27.33 3.17 6.13
CA LEU A 269 27.08 2.36 4.94
C LEU A 269 27.74 1.00 5.08
N VAL A 270 27.04 -0.02 4.57
CA VAL A 270 27.56 -1.35 4.29
C VAL A 270 27.37 -1.64 2.81
N TYR A 271 28.15 -2.55 2.25
CA TYR A 271 28.20 -2.80 0.82
C TYR A 271 27.90 -4.25 0.52
N GLN A 272 27.01 -4.50 -0.46
CA GLN A 272 26.71 -5.84 -0.91
C GLN A 272 27.20 -6.03 -2.34
N PRO A 273 27.95 -7.12 -2.65
CA PRO A 273 28.48 -7.34 -3.99
C PRO A 273 27.38 -7.72 -4.98
N ILE A 274 27.51 -7.20 -6.21
CA ILE A 274 26.75 -7.59 -7.39
C ILE A 274 27.72 -8.32 -8.32
N MET A 275 27.42 -9.58 -8.60
CA MET A 275 28.29 -10.49 -9.34
C MET A 275 27.79 -10.69 -10.76
N GLU A 276 28.68 -10.70 -11.74
CA GLU A 276 28.35 -11.11 -13.09
C GLU A 276 28.05 -12.60 -13.15
N THR A 277 26.94 -12.97 -13.78
CA THR A 277 26.44 -14.35 -13.78
C THR A 277 27.42 -15.31 -14.47
N SER A 278 27.98 -14.92 -15.62
CA SER A 278 28.82 -15.77 -16.45
C SER A 278 30.21 -15.99 -15.89
N SER A 279 30.85 -14.91 -15.44
CA SER A 279 32.24 -14.93 -14.98
C SER A 279 32.40 -15.07 -13.48
N ARG A 280 31.35 -14.87 -12.71
CA ARG A 280 31.36 -14.77 -11.24
C ARG A 280 32.30 -13.68 -10.70
N SER A 281 32.67 -12.72 -11.56
CA SER A 281 33.50 -11.58 -11.17
C SER A 281 32.63 -10.48 -10.52
N LEU A 282 33.25 -9.66 -9.70
CA LEU A 282 32.59 -8.48 -9.11
C LEU A 282 32.29 -7.46 -10.21
N LYS A 283 31.02 -7.14 -10.42
CA LYS A 283 30.54 -6.15 -11.40
C LYS A 283 30.29 -4.80 -10.76
N GLY A 284 29.74 -4.83 -9.57
CA GLY A 284 29.37 -3.65 -8.80
C GLY A 284 29.09 -3.98 -7.35
N MET A 285 28.56 -3.00 -6.65
CA MET A 285 28.12 -3.15 -5.27
C MET A 285 26.98 -2.20 -4.96
N GLU A 286 26.11 -2.59 -4.06
CA GLU A 286 25.05 -1.75 -3.55
C GLU A 286 25.41 -1.17 -2.19
N ALA A 287 25.29 0.15 -2.03
CA ALA A 287 25.44 0.85 -0.76
C ALA A 287 24.14 0.82 0.03
N LEU A 288 24.18 0.21 1.18
CA LEU A 288 23.03 -0.03 2.05
C LEU A 288 23.21 0.72 3.36
N ILE A 289 22.31 1.64 3.65
CA ILE A 289 22.34 2.43 4.89
C ILE A 289 22.06 1.56 6.11
N ARG A 290 22.74 1.85 7.22
CA ARG A 290 22.53 1.25 8.54
C ARG A 290 22.47 2.35 9.58
N TRP A 291 21.57 2.19 10.52
CA TRP A 291 21.43 3.09 11.66
C TRP A 291 21.66 2.33 12.97
N ASN A 292 22.65 2.77 13.73
CA ASN A 292 22.98 2.25 15.05
C ASN A 292 22.79 3.36 16.08
N ASN A 293 21.65 3.36 16.75
CA ASN A 293 21.32 4.35 17.77
C ASN A 293 21.71 3.82 19.17
N PRO A 294 22.28 4.65 20.06
CA PRO A 294 22.70 4.21 21.40
C PRO A 294 21.54 3.69 22.27
N GLU A 295 20.33 4.21 22.10
CA GLU A 295 19.14 3.84 22.90
C GLU A 295 18.33 2.72 22.22
N LEU A 296 18.13 2.80 20.91
CA LEU A 296 17.30 1.87 20.14
C LEU A 296 18.08 0.65 19.63
N GLY A 297 19.41 0.69 19.71
CA GLY A 297 20.26 -0.31 19.08
C GLY A 297 20.26 -0.19 17.56
N ARG A 298 20.33 -1.34 16.87
CA ARG A 298 20.31 -1.41 15.40
C ARG A 298 18.89 -1.31 14.87
N VAL A 299 18.56 -0.19 14.20
CA VAL A 299 17.26 0.05 13.58
C VAL A 299 17.30 -0.34 12.11
N SER A 300 16.31 -1.13 11.65
CA SER A 300 16.21 -1.58 10.26
C SER A 300 15.89 -0.42 9.30
N PRO A 301 16.48 -0.37 8.08
CA PRO A 301 16.10 0.56 7.04
C PRO A 301 14.60 0.56 6.73
N GLU A 302 13.97 -0.62 6.72
CA GLU A 302 12.52 -0.79 6.52
C GLU A 302 11.68 -0.04 7.58
N GLN A 303 12.22 0.18 8.78
CA GLN A 303 11.55 0.91 9.85
C GLN A 303 11.81 2.41 9.76
N PHE A 304 13.06 2.85 9.57
CA PHE A 304 13.36 4.28 9.69
C PHE A 304 13.28 5.06 8.37
N ILE A 305 13.48 4.44 7.19
CA ILE A 305 13.37 5.15 5.90
C ILE A 305 11.97 5.73 5.67
N PRO A 306 10.86 4.97 5.87
CA PRO A 306 9.52 5.53 5.74
C PRO A 306 9.25 6.69 6.72
N ILE A 307 9.86 6.65 7.90
CA ILE A 307 9.76 7.74 8.88
C ILE A 307 10.56 8.95 8.40
N ALA A 308 11.80 8.75 7.93
CA ALA A 308 12.62 9.82 7.34
C ALA A 308 11.90 10.55 6.19
N GLU A 309 11.22 9.79 5.33
CA GLU A 309 10.39 10.33 4.27
C GLU A 309 9.25 11.21 4.80
N GLN A 310 8.55 10.76 5.84
CA GLN A 310 7.40 11.48 6.40
C GLN A 310 7.78 12.76 7.11
N ILE A 311 8.90 12.76 7.83
CA ILE A 311 9.40 13.94 8.56
C ILE A 311 10.29 14.85 7.72
N GLY A 312 10.49 14.52 6.43
CA GLY A 312 11.25 15.33 5.48
C GLY A 312 12.78 15.22 5.59
N LEU A 313 13.31 14.27 6.37
CA LEU A 313 14.77 14.08 6.54
C LEU A 313 15.39 13.25 5.42
N ILE A 314 14.59 12.59 4.58
CA ILE A 314 15.12 11.70 3.54
C ILE A 314 16.02 12.41 2.54
N GLY A 315 15.78 13.71 2.29
CA GLY A 315 16.64 14.52 1.41
C GLY A 315 18.06 14.67 1.97
N GLU A 316 18.20 15.02 3.25
CA GLU A 316 19.50 15.17 3.93
C GLU A 316 20.22 13.82 4.06
N ILE A 317 19.50 12.77 4.44
CA ILE A 317 20.04 11.41 4.55
C ILE A 317 20.49 10.92 3.18
N GLY A 318 19.70 11.09 2.13
CA GLY A 318 20.03 10.66 0.79
C GLY A 318 21.25 11.40 0.21
N GLN A 319 21.37 12.70 0.49
CA GLN A 319 22.56 13.47 0.11
C GLN A 319 23.83 12.95 0.81
N TRP A 320 23.72 12.65 2.10
CA TRP A 320 24.83 12.04 2.85
C TRP A 320 25.20 10.66 2.29
N VAL A 321 24.20 9.80 2.02
CA VAL A 321 24.43 8.47 1.42
C VAL A 321 25.16 8.58 0.09
N LEU A 322 24.70 9.46 -0.81
CA LEU A 322 25.36 9.70 -2.10
C LEU A 322 26.81 10.14 -1.92
N THR A 323 27.05 11.10 -1.02
CA THR A 323 28.39 11.63 -0.77
C THR A 323 29.32 10.56 -0.25
N GLU A 324 28.89 9.81 0.76
CA GLU A 324 29.71 8.75 1.40
C GLU A 324 29.97 7.58 0.45
N ALA A 325 28.92 7.11 -0.27
CA ALA A 325 29.06 6.02 -1.24
C ALA A 325 30.00 6.39 -2.40
N CYS A 326 29.86 7.59 -2.96
CA CYS A 326 30.74 8.06 -4.04
C CYS A 326 32.17 8.28 -3.56
N ALA A 327 32.39 8.82 -2.35
CA ALA A 327 33.71 9.00 -1.77
C ALA A 327 34.38 7.64 -1.50
N GLN A 328 33.65 6.67 -0.97
CA GLN A 328 34.16 5.32 -0.74
C GLN A 328 34.52 4.62 -2.06
N LEU A 329 33.65 4.72 -3.08
CA LEU A 329 34.00 4.16 -4.40
C LEU A 329 35.24 4.79 -5.01
N ARG A 330 35.36 6.14 -4.95
CA ARG A 330 36.53 6.86 -5.44
C ARG A 330 37.81 6.39 -4.72
N HIS A 331 37.72 6.19 -3.40
CA HIS A 331 38.85 5.64 -2.62
C HIS A 331 39.25 4.25 -3.15
N TRP A 332 38.30 3.35 -3.33
CA TRP A 332 38.55 2.00 -3.85
C TRP A 332 39.09 1.99 -5.26
N GLN A 333 38.53 2.80 -6.18
CA GLN A 333 39.03 2.90 -7.54
C GLN A 333 40.47 3.41 -7.59
N SER A 334 40.86 4.36 -6.70
CA SER A 334 42.21 4.88 -6.65
C SER A 334 43.23 3.89 -6.05
N GLN A 335 42.74 3.01 -5.15
CA GLN A 335 43.62 2.05 -4.45
C GLN A 335 43.77 0.73 -5.21
N TYR A 336 42.68 0.26 -5.86
CA TYR A 336 42.61 -1.09 -6.44
C TYR A 336 42.50 -1.10 -7.97
N GLU A 337 42.34 0.05 -8.61
CA GLU A 337 42.18 0.22 -10.08
C GLU A 337 41.05 -0.63 -10.67
N ILE A 338 39.91 -0.75 -9.96
CA ILE A 338 38.78 -1.62 -10.33
C ILE A 338 37.71 -0.85 -11.09
N PRO A 339 37.18 -1.40 -12.20
CA PRO A 339 36.06 -0.81 -12.95
C PRO A 339 34.73 -1.33 -12.41
N VAL A 340 34.33 -0.94 -11.21
CA VAL A 340 33.08 -1.37 -10.57
C VAL A 340 32.13 -0.20 -10.44
N VAL A 341 30.83 -0.52 -10.40
CA VAL A 341 29.74 0.43 -10.29
C VAL A 341 29.19 0.42 -8.85
N MET A 342 28.91 1.61 -8.30
CA MET A 342 28.24 1.79 -7.03
C MET A 342 26.76 2.05 -7.25
N SER A 343 25.90 1.19 -6.71
CA SER A 343 24.46 1.37 -6.67
C SER A 343 24.04 2.11 -5.41
N VAL A 344 23.15 3.10 -5.57
CA VAL A 344 22.59 3.90 -4.49
C VAL A 344 21.09 4.03 -4.66
N ASN A 345 20.34 3.66 -3.64
CA ASN A 345 18.89 3.78 -3.59
C ASN A 345 18.44 5.23 -3.45
N LEU A 346 17.43 5.62 -4.23
CA LEU A 346 16.80 6.94 -4.17
C LEU A 346 15.33 6.82 -3.79
N SER A 347 14.92 7.62 -2.81
CA SER A 347 13.50 7.75 -2.46
C SER A 347 12.74 8.55 -3.50
N PRO A 348 11.48 8.15 -3.83
CA PRO A 348 10.60 8.95 -4.68
C PRO A 348 10.42 10.40 -4.20
N ARG A 349 10.50 10.65 -2.90
CA ARG A 349 10.38 12.01 -2.35
C ARG A 349 11.52 12.94 -2.71
N GLN A 350 12.72 12.43 -2.93
CA GLN A 350 13.87 13.23 -3.35
C GLN A 350 13.69 13.86 -4.75
N PHE A 351 12.81 13.29 -5.58
CA PHE A 351 12.45 13.87 -6.88
C PHE A 351 11.40 14.97 -6.78
N GLN A 352 10.61 15.04 -5.69
CA GLN A 352 9.54 16.03 -5.55
C GLN A 352 10.09 17.46 -5.44
N ASP A 353 11.22 17.64 -4.78
CA ASP A 353 11.84 18.96 -4.55
C ASP A 353 12.73 19.41 -5.72
N GLY A 354 13.02 18.52 -6.69
CA GLY A 354 13.89 18.78 -7.84
C GLY A 354 15.35 19.03 -7.49
N SER A 355 15.77 18.61 -6.31
CA SER A 355 17.14 18.82 -5.82
C SER A 355 18.10 17.69 -6.24
N ILE A 356 17.57 16.51 -6.64
CA ILE A 356 18.38 15.32 -6.87
C ILE A 356 19.42 15.47 -7.98
N LEU A 357 19.05 16.08 -9.10
CA LEU A 357 19.98 16.32 -10.20
C LEU A 357 21.16 17.21 -9.78
N ALA A 358 20.87 18.28 -9.03
CA ALA A 358 21.90 19.17 -8.53
C ALA A 358 22.79 18.47 -7.49
N ALA A 359 22.20 17.66 -6.60
CA ALA A 359 22.90 16.90 -5.59
C ALA A 359 23.86 15.88 -6.22
N VAL A 360 23.41 15.08 -7.19
CA VAL A 360 24.25 14.08 -7.89
C VAL A 360 25.42 14.77 -8.61
N LYS A 361 25.15 15.83 -9.38
CA LYS A 361 26.21 16.60 -10.08
C LYS A 361 27.23 17.19 -9.12
N ALA A 362 26.76 17.76 -8.01
CA ALA A 362 27.65 18.35 -7.01
C ALA A 362 28.56 17.28 -6.38
N VAL A 363 28.00 16.13 -5.98
CA VAL A 363 28.77 15.04 -5.37
C VAL A 363 29.79 14.46 -6.34
N LEU A 364 29.39 14.14 -7.59
CA LEU A 364 30.31 13.61 -8.60
C LEU A 364 31.44 14.57 -8.89
N GLY A 365 31.15 15.87 -9.00
CA GLY A 365 32.17 16.92 -9.18
C GLY A 365 33.10 17.09 -7.98
N GLN A 366 32.56 16.99 -6.77
CA GLN A 366 33.33 17.16 -5.52
C GLN A 366 34.32 16.01 -5.29
N VAL A 367 33.89 14.76 -5.54
CA VAL A 367 34.74 13.57 -5.35
C VAL A 367 35.54 13.17 -6.60
N LEU A 368 35.33 13.87 -7.72
CA LEU A 368 35.96 13.58 -9.01
C LEU A 368 35.71 12.13 -9.46
N LEU A 369 34.48 11.67 -9.31
CA LEU A 369 34.01 10.35 -9.73
C LEU A 369 33.39 10.45 -11.14
N SER A 370 33.67 9.48 -12.01
CA SER A 370 33.05 9.39 -13.32
C SER A 370 31.57 9.00 -13.17
N PRO A 371 30.62 9.68 -13.87
CA PRO A 371 29.20 9.37 -13.76
C PRO A 371 28.84 7.91 -14.09
N ASP A 372 29.57 7.26 -15.00
CA ASP A 372 29.40 5.86 -15.39
C ASP A 372 29.73 4.84 -14.29
N SER A 373 30.36 5.31 -13.22
CA SER A 373 30.64 4.51 -12.02
C SER A 373 29.51 4.55 -11.00
N LEU A 374 28.45 5.37 -11.23
CA LEU A 374 27.31 5.51 -10.33
C LEU A 374 26.03 4.97 -10.97
N GLN A 375 25.35 4.07 -10.26
CA GLN A 375 24.01 3.58 -10.57
C GLN A 375 23.04 4.12 -9.53
N LEU A 376 21.94 4.70 -9.99
CA LEU A 376 20.87 5.22 -9.14
C LEU A 376 19.66 4.29 -9.25
N GLU A 377 19.21 3.78 -8.12
CA GLU A 377 18.12 2.81 -8.03
C GLU A 377 16.83 3.50 -7.60
N VAL A 378 15.76 3.27 -8.34
CA VAL A 378 14.44 3.81 -8.03
C VAL A 378 13.42 2.70 -8.09
N THR A 379 12.51 2.67 -7.11
CA THR A 379 11.45 1.66 -7.05
C THR A 379 10.39 1.88 -8.12
N GLU A 380 9.70 0.80 -8.50
CA GLU A 380 8.57 0.80 -9.43
C GLU A 380 7.48 1.83 -9.03
N GLY A 381 7.27 2.03 -7.73
CA GLY A 381 6.27 2.97 -7.19
C GLY A 381 6.48 4.43 -7.62
N LEU A 382 7.71 4.85 -7.93
CA LEU A 382 7.99 6.19 -8.47
C LEU A 382 7.29 6.40 -9.81
N LEU A 383 7.22 5.35 -10.66
CA LEU A 383 6.73 5.46 -12.04
C LEU A 383 5.22 5.59 -12.14
N VAL A 384 4.47 5.05 -11.18
CA VAL A 384 2.99 5.08 -11.18
C VAL A 384 2.45 6.52 -11.16
N ASN A 385 3.18 7.43 -10.50
CA ASN A 385 2.78 8.84 -10.35
C ASN A 385 3.87 9.81 -10.85
N ALA A 386 4.77 9.35 -11.74
CA ALA A 386 5.86 10.19 -12.23
C ALA A 386 5.31 11.38 -13.04
N SER A 387 5.62 12.60 -12.58
CA SER A 387 5.37 13.81 -13.37
C SER A 387 6.36 13.93 -14.53
N ASP A 388 6.02 14.71 -15.55
CA ASP A 388 6.94 14.99 -16.68
C ASP A 388 8.30 15.53 -16.19
N ARG A 389 8.34 16.24 -15.08
CA ARG A 389 9.55 16.72 -14.43
C ARG A 389 10.44 15.57 -13.95
N VAL A 390 9.89 14.58 -13.24
CA VAL A 390 10.64 13.41 -12.76
C VAL A 390 11.24 12.65 -13.94
N ILE A 391 10.46 12.43 -14.99
CA ILE A 391 10.92 11.79 -16.22
C ILE A 391 12.08 12.58 -16.85
N GLN A 392 11.99 13.90 -16.88
CA GLN A 392 13.05 14.74 -17.41
C GLN A 392 14.31 14.71 -16.55
N GLU A 393 14.20 14.70 -15.22
CA GLU A 393 15.35 14.57 -14.33
C GLU A 393 16.08 13.24 -14.52
N LEU A 394 15.33 12.12 -14.63
CA LEU A 394 15.91 10.80 -14.95
C LEU A 394 16.66 10.81 -16.29
N LYS A 395 16.08 11.43 -17.33
CA LYS A 395 16.77 11.55 -18.64
C LYS A 395 18.08 12.32 -18.53
N VAL A 396 18.06 13.46 -17.84
CA VAL A 396 19.27 14.28 -17.68
C VAL A 396 20.36 13.58 -16.86
N LEU A 397 19.99 12.76 -15.86
CA LEU A 397 20.92 11.94 -15.10
C LEU A 397 21.56 10.85 -15.98
N ASN A 398 20.78 10.19 -16.82
CA ASN A 398 21.28 9.19 -17.77
C ASN A 398 22.15 9.84 -18.86
N GLU A 399 21.75 10.98 -19.42
CA GLU A 399 22.55 11.74 -20.40
C GLU A 399 23.89 12.25 -19.81
N ALA A 400 23.91 12.49 -18.49
CA ALA A 400 25.15 12.83 -17.77
C ALA A 400 26.09 11.61 -17.61
N GLY A 401 25.62 10.39 -17.93
CA GLY A 401 26.37 9.16 -17.90
C GLY A 401 26.10 8.25 -16.71
N CYS A 402 25.19 8.63 -15.79
CA CYS A 402 24.80 7.75 -14.69
C CYS A 402 23.95 6.58 -15.19
N HIS A 403 24.13 5.41 -14.61
CA HIS A 403 23.23 4.28 -14.81
C HIS A 403 21.97 4.45 -13.99
N LEU A 404 20.83 4.05 -14.55
CA LEU A 404 19.55 4.04 -13.86
C LEU A 404 19.03 2.61 -13.75
N ALA A 405 18.70 2.18 -12.55
CA ALA A 405 18.11 0.87 -12.28
C ALA A 405 16.68 1.01 -11.78
N LEU A 406 15.82 0.16 -12.32
CA LEU A 406 14.45 -0.01 -11.81
C LEU A 406 14.47 -1.14 -10.80
N ASP A 407 14.14 -0.80 -9.55
CA ASP A 407 14.19 -1.69 -8.39
C ASP A 407 12.81 -2.23 -8.00
N ASP A 408 12.77 -3.35 -7.24
CA ASP A 408 11.57 -4.05 -6.75
C ASP A 408 10.60 -4.44 -7.89
N PHE A 409 11.09 -4.73 -9.09
CA PHE A 409 10.25 -4.96 -10.24
C PHE A 409 9.35 -6.19 -10.09
N GLY A 410 8.05 -5.99 -10.36
CA GLY A 410 7.01 -7.01 -10.32
C GLY A 410 6.17 -6.98 -9.03
N THR A 411 6.53 -6.17 -8.04
CA THR A 411 5.77 -6.05 -6.78
C THR A 411 4.64 -5.00 -6.87
N GLY A 412 4.64 -4.17 -7.92
CA GLY A 412 3.71 -3.06 -8.13
C GLY A 412 2.85 -3.18 -9.38
N TYR A 413 2.15 -2.11 -9.73
CA TYR A 413 1.31 -1.98 -10.92
C TYR A 413 2.07 -1.24 -12.04
N SER A 414 3.13 -1.81 -12.59
CA SER A 414 3.81 -1.19 -13.74
C SER A 414 2.94 -1.19 -14.98
N SER A 415 2.65 0.00 -15.48
CA SER A 415 2.22 0.12 -16.87
C SER A 415 3.46 -0.06 -17.76
N LEU A 416 3.64 -1.24 -18.31
CA LEU A 416 4.72 -1.59 -19.28
C LEU A 416 4.89 -0.56 -20.40
N SER A 417 3.82 0.20 -20.69
CA SER A 417 3.83 1.27 -21.69
C SER A 417 4.80 2.41 -21.36
N TYR A 418 5.03 2.70 -20.09
CA TYR A 418 5.94 3.78 -19.67
C TYR A 418 7.41 3.34 -19.64
N LEU A 419 7.72 2.09 -19.33
CA LEU A 419 9.09 1.58 -19.28
C LEU A 419 9.85 1.80 -20.59
N ARG A 420 9.18 1.70 -21.73
CA ARG A 420 9.77 1.89 -23.07
C ARG A 420 10.34 3.30 -23.28
N TYR A 421 9.85 4.30 -22.56
CA TYR A 421 10.22 5.72 -22.77
C TYR A 421 11.16 6.24 -21.69
N LEU A 422 11.47 5.41 -20.71
CA LEU A 422 12.32 5.77 -19.58
C LEU A 422 13.75 5.29 -19.79
N PRO A 423 14.75 6.05 -19.35
CA PRO A 423 16.14 5.79 -19.65
C PRO A 423 16.79 4.78 -18.68
N PHE A 424 16.05 3.71 -18.31
CA PHE A 424 16.60 2.67 -17.48
C PHE A 424 17.56 1.78 -18.25
N THR A 425 18.68 1.46 -17.63
CA THR A 425 19.72 0.58 -18.17
C THR A 425 19.79 -0.76 -17.45
N VAL A 426 19.17 -0.85 -16.25
CA VAL A 426 19.17 -2.03 -15.40
C VAL A 426 17.77 -2.30 -14.88
N LEU A 427 17.38 -3.58 -14.85
CA LEU A 427 16.15 -4.09 -14.24
C LEU A 427 16.52 -5.03 -13.09
N LYS A 428 16.09 -4.73 -11.84
CA LYS A 428 16.31 -5.58 -10.68
C LYS A 428 15.04 -6.36 -10.37
N ILE A 429 15.14 -7.68 -10.36
CA ILE A 429 14.03 -8.58 -10.05
C ILE A 429 14.05 -8.83 -8.55
N ASP A 430 12.93 -8.46 -7.89
CA ASP A 430 12.77 -8.59 -6.44
C ASP A 430 12.89 -10.03 -5.95
N LYS A 431 13.43 -10.19 -4.75
CA LYS A 431 13.66 -11.49 -4.08
C LYS A 431 12.42 -12.37 -3.98
N THR A 432 11.20 -11.79 -3.96
CA THR A 432 9.96 -12.57 -3.86
C THR A 432 9.76 -13.51 -5.03
N PHE A 433 10.27 -13.16 -6.22
CA PHE A 433 10.25 -14.01 -7.42
C PHE A 433 11.41 -15.00 -7.46
N ILE A 434 12.49 -14.69 -6.75
CA ILE A 434 13.72 -15.51 -6.75
C ILE A 434 13.66 -16.62 -5.71
N ASN A 435 12.95 -16.42 -4.59
CA ASN A 435 12.87 -17.37 -3.48
C ASN A 435 12.55 -18.80 -3.93
N ASP A 436 11.54 -18.98 -4.76
CA ASP A 436 11.04 -20.28 -5.19
C ASP A 436 11.37 -20.61 -6.67
N VAL A 437 12.23 -19.81 -7.35
CA VAL A 437 12.52 -19.90 -8.80
C VAL A 437 13.06 -21.27 -9.23
N ALA A 438 13.81 -21.94 -8.37
CA ALA A 438 14.35 -23.28 -8.63
C ALA A 438 13.32 -24.39 -8.40
N MET A 439 12.24 -24.14 -7.62
CA MET A 439 11.28 -25.13 -7.19
C MET A 439 9.95 -25.04 -7.94
N ARG A 440 9.49 -23.81 -8.26
CA ARG A 440 8.19 -23.57 -8.86
C ARG A 440 8.30 -23.20 -10.33
N HIS A 441 7.66 -24.00 -11.18
CA HIS A 441 7.65 -23.74 -12.63
C HIS A 441 7.02 -22.37 -12.98
N GLN A 442 6.06 -21.90 -12.20
CA GLN A 442 5.40 -20.60 -12.42
C GLN A 442 6.37 -19.45 -12.18
N ASP A 443 7.12 -19.48 -11.06
CA ASP A 443 8.10 -18.43 -10.71
C ASP A 443 9.24 -18.42 -11.72
N LYS A 444 9.72 -19.61 -12.13
CA LYS A 444 10.70 -19.74 -13.22
C LYS A 444 10.21 -19.12 -14.53
N ALA A 445 8.94 -19.38 -14.91
CA ALA A 445 8.36 -18.81 -16.13
C ALA A 445 8.20 -17.28 -16.04
N MET A 446 7.82 -16.78 -14.85
CA MET A 446 7.69 -15.34 -14.59
C MET A 446 9.03 -14.65 -14.69
N VAL A 447 10.07 -15.14 -14.01
CA VAL A 447 11.42 -14.59 -14.08
C VAL A 447 11.96 -14.63 -15.51
N GLY A 448 11.75 -15.74 -16.25
CA GLY A 448 12.13 -15.84 -17.67
C GLY A 448 11.46 -14.80 -18.55
N ALA A 449 10.18 -14.48 -18.28
CA ALA A 449 9.47 -13.41 -18.98
C ALA A 449 10.05 -12.02 -18.65
N MET A 450 10.38 -11.75 -17.37
CA MET A 450 11.00 -10.50 -16.94
C MET A 450 12.37 -10.31 -17.57
N VAL A 451 13.20 -11.35 -17.61
CA VAL A 451 14.51 -11.34 -18.28
C VAL A 451 14.37 -11.00 -19.78
N SER A 452 13.47 -11.72 -20.48
CA SER A 452 13.23 -11.49 -21.90
C SER A 452 12.74 -10.09 -22.20
N MET A 453 11.92 -9.54 -21.33
CA MET A 453 11.42 -8.17 -21.41
C MET A 453 12.55 -7.16 -21.18
N GLY A 454 13.35 -7.31 -20.11
CA GLY A 454 14.49 -6.44 -19.81
C GLY A 454 15.45 -6.37 -21.01
N HIS A 455 15.84 -7.51 -21.55
CA HIS A 455 16.71 -7.58 -22.73
C HIS A 455 16.08 -6.95 -23.98
N SER A 456 14.76 -7.15 -24.19
CA SER A 456 14.05 -6.52 -25.31
C SER A 456 13.99 -4.99 -25.22
N LEU A 457 14.10 -4.45 -24.02
CA LEU A 457 14.19 -3.01 -23.74
C LEU A 457 15.63 -2.50 -23.68
N GLY A 458 16.62 -3.36 -23.90
CA GLY A 458 18.05 -3.00 -23.87
C GLY A 458 18.61 -2.84 -22.45
N MET A 459 17.96 -3.39 -21.43
CA MET A 459 18.39 -3.36 -20.03
C MET A 459 19.18 -4.63 -19.69
N SER A 460 20.17 -4.51 -18.81
CA SER A 460 20.73 -5.67 -18.11
C SER A 460 19.83 -6.04 -16.92
N VAL A 461 19.79 -7.33 -16.61
CA VAL A 461 18.88 -7.86 -15.57
C VAL A 461 19.69 -8.35 -14.37
N VAL A 462 19.31 -7.87 -13.18
CA VAL A 462 19.88 -8.30 -11.89
C VAL A 462 18.83 -9.11 -11.14
N ALA A 463 19.19 -10.27 -10.61
CA ALA A 463 18.34 -11.03 -9.70
C ALA A 463 18.80 -10.81 -8.26
N GLU A 464 17.85 -10.42 -7.40
CA GLU A 464 18.10 -10.14 -6.00
C GLU A 464 17.72 -11.28 -5.07
N GLY A 465 18.29 -11.29 -3.86
CA GLY A 465 17.95 -12.27 -2.84
C GLY A 465 18.38 -13.70 -3.18
N VAL A 466 19.41 -13.88 -3.97
CA VAL A 466 19.96 -15.21 -4.32
C VAL A 466 20.63 -15.82 -3.10
N GLU A 467 20.14 -16.99 -2.64
CA GLU A 467 20.60 -17.65 -1.43
C GLU A 467 21.19 -19.05 -1.66
N THR A 468 20.82 -19.71 -2.77
CA THR A 468 21.23 -21.11 -3.02
C THR A 468 21.89 -21.32 -4.39
N ALA A 469 22.68 -22.38 -4.51
CA ALA A 469 23.33 -22.77 -5.77
C ALA A 469 22.30 -23.17 -6.84
N GLU A 470 21.19 -23.77 -6.42
CA GLU A 470 20.09 -24.15 -7.32
C GLU A 470 19.43 -22.93 -7.97
N GLN A 471 19.23 -21.85 -7.19
CA GLN A 471 18.74 -20.57 -7.70
C GLN A 471 19.75 -19.99 -8.71
N VAL A 472 21.03 -19.96 -8.35
CA VAL A 472 22.10 -19.48 -9.25
C VAL A 472 22.07 -20.22 -10.59
N HIS A 473 22.04 -21.54 -10.59
CA HIS A 473 22.00 -22.34 -11.82
C HIS A 473 20.71 -22.10 -12.63
N CYS A 474 19.58 -21.98 -11.95
CA CYS A 474 18.30 -21.65 -12.63
C CYS A 474 18.36 -20.29 -13.31
N LEU A 475 18.83 -19.26 -12.62
CA LEU A 475 18.96 -17.89 -13.11
C LEU A 475 19.96 -17.77 -14.26
N GLU A 476 21.06 -18.49 -14.20
CA GLU A 476 22.03 -18.62 -15.30
C GLU A 476 21.38 -19.21 -16.56
N THR A 477 20.57 -20.27 -16.39
CA THR A 477 19.82 -20.90 -17.50
C THR A 477 18.77 -19.95 -18.10
N LEU A 478 18.18 -19.06 -17.29
CA LEU A 478 17.21 -18.06 -17.72
C LEU A 478 17.87 -16.83 -18.39
N GLY A 479 19.20 -16.74 -18.37
CA GLY A 479 19.95 -15.67 -18.99
C GLY A 479 20.00 -14.38 -18.16
N VAL A 480 19.89 -14.45 -16.86
CA VAL A 480 20.09 -13.30 -15.96
C VAL A 480 21.54 -12.83 -16.04
N ASP A 481 21.77 -11.53 -16.17
CA ASP A 481 23.12 -10.97 -16.39
C ASP A 481 23.93 -10.86 -15.11
N GLN A 482 23.27 -10.48 -14.00
CA GLN A 482 23.93 -10.22 -12.72
C GLN A 482 23.13 -10.82 -11.56
N LEU A 483 23.82 -11.18 -10.50
CA LEU A 483 23.26 -11.84 -9.33
C LEU A 483 23.68 -11.10 -8.05
N GLN A 484 22.74 -10.92 -7.14
CA GLN A 484 22.98 -10.34 -5.81
C GLN A 484 22.24 -11.17 -4.75
N GLY A 485 22.91 -11.44 -3.63
CA GLY A 485 22.27 -12.16 -2.53
C GLY A 485 23.24 -12.78 -1.54
N TYR A 486 22.69 -13.40 -0.51
CA TYR A 486 23.46 -14.00 0.59
C TYR A 486 24.27 -15.23 0.17
N TYR A 487 23.96 -15.80 -0.99
CA TYR A 487 24.81 -16.83 -1.59
C TYR A 487 26.25 -16.36 -1.79
N PHE A 488 26.45 -15.10 -2.21
CA PHE A 488 27.76 -14.50 -2.40
C PHE A 488 28.27 -13.84 -1.13
N SER A 489 27.46 -12.95 -0.55
CA SER A 489 27.77 -12.28 0.71
C SER A 489 26.55 -11.57 1.30
N GLN A 490 26.48 -11.53 2.62
CA GLN A 490 25.72 -10.51 3.32
C GLN A 490 26.36 -9.14 3.09
N PRO A 491 25.64 -8.03 3.29
CA PRO A 491 26.23 -6.70 3.28
C PRO A 491 27.36 -6.57 4.30
N LEU A 492 28.51 -6.04 3.86
CA LEU A 492 29.76 -5.97 4.60
C LEU A 492 30.14 -4.52 4.92
N SER A 493 30.86 -4.32 6.01
CA SER A 493 31.52 -3.04 6.25
C SER A 493 32.59 -2.74 5.16
N PRO A 494 33.00 -1.46 4.97
CA PRO A 494 33.98 -1.10 3.97
C PRO A 494 35.24 -1.99 4.03
N ARG A 495 35.78 -2.16 5.24
CA ARG A 495 37.00 -2.95 5.46
C ARG A 495 36.83 -4.44 5.16
N GLU A 496 35.70 -5.01 5.51
CA GLU A 496 35.37 -6.42 5.21
C GLU A 496 35.19 -6.62 3.71
N PHE A 497 34.53 -5.66 3.02
CA PHE A 497 34.38 -5.69 1.57
C PHE A 497 35.69 -5.61 0.84
N GLU A 498 36.58 -4.70 1.24
CA GLU A 498 37.96 -4.59 0.72
C GLU A 498 38.71 -5.92 0.83
N ASN A 499 38.76 -6.50 2.03
CA ASN A 499 39.46 -7.75 2.29
C ASN A 499 38.92 -8.92 1.47
N ARG A 500 37.59 -8.95 1.22
CA ARG A 500 36.95 -10.10 0.60
C ARG A 500 36.84 -9.99 -0.92
N PHE A 501 36.67 -8.80 -1.48
CA PHE A 501 36.39 -8.62 -2.91
C PHE A 501 37.40 -7.77 -3.66
N LEU A 502 38.21 -6.94 -2.99
CA LEU A 502 39.11 -6.00 -3.63
C LEU A 502 40.58 -6.32 -3.42
N SER A 503 40.96 -7.20 -2.47
CA SER A 503 42.32 -7.59 -2.25
C SER A 503 42.92 -8.29 -3.48
N ARG A 504 44.22 -8.12 -3.73
CA ARG A 504 44.91 -8.61 -4.94
C ARG A 504 44.78 -10.12 -5.20
N GLU A 505 44.48 -10.92 -4.20
CA GLU A 505 44.20 -12.35 -4.37
C GLU A 505 42.93 -12.64 -5.22
N PHE A 506 42.00 -11.72 -5.27
CA PHE A 506 40.77 -11.82 -6.10
C PHE A 506 40.95 -11.21 -7.50
N ALA A 507 41.83 -10.20 -7.67
CA ALA A 507 42.03 -9.49 -8.93
C ALA A 507 42.80 -10.32 -9.99
N THR A 508 43.45 -11.42 -9.60
CA THR A 508 44.26 -12.25 -10.50
C THR A 508 43.49 -13.42 -11.16
N GLY A 509 42.16 -13.37 -11.21
CA GLY A 509 41.37 -14.29 -12.07
C GLY A 509 41.46 -15.78 -11.69
N SER A 510 41.89 -16.13 -10.49
CA SER A 510 41.68 -17.47 -9.97
C SER A 510 40.18 -17.59 -9.59
N SER A 511 39.39 -18.14 -10.51
CA SER A 511 38.06 -18.61 -10.22
C SER A 511 38.08 -19.31 -8.86
N LEU A 512 37.36 -18.78 -7.89
CA LEU A 512 37.11 -19.52 -6.65
C LEU A 512 36.49 -20.84 -7.07
N ASP A 513 37.32 -21.89 -6.95
CA ASP A 513 36.90 -23.24 -7.25
C ASP A 513 35.64 -23.52 -6.46
N ALA A 514 34.52 -23.80 -7.15
CA ALA A 514 33.24 -24.14 -6.54
C ALA A 514 33.40 -25.20 -5.44
N SER A 515 34.48 -26.00 -5.53
CA SER A 515 34.90 -27.00 -4.55
C SER A 515 35.29 -26.42 -3.17
N VAL A 516 35.71 -25.16 -3.09
CA VAL A 516 36.06 -24.51 -1.80
C VAL A 516 34.83 -24.10 -1.05
N TRP A 517 33.80 -23.65 -1.76
CA TRP A 517 32.51 -23.31 -1.16
C TRP A 517 31.76 -24.55 -0.70
N ASP A 518 31.81 -25.65 -1.44
CA ASP A 518 31.23 -26.93 -1.04
C ASP A 518 31.94 -27.57 0.18
N ARG A 519 33.21 -27.29 0.39
CA ARG A 519 33.98 -27.77 1.57
C ARG A 519 33.71 -26.93 2.83
N LEU A 520 33.38 -25.66 2.71
CA LEU A 520 33.10 -24.77 3.85
C LEU A 520 31.61 -24.83 4.32
N ARG A 521 30.71 -25.32 3.47
CA ARG A 521 29.28 -25.52 3.78
C ARG A 521 28.99 -26.29 5.07
N PRO A 522 29.65 -27.44 5.38
CA PRO A 522 29.37 -28.19 6.61
C PRO A 522 29.74 -27.41 7.88
N LEU A 523 30.76 -26.56 7.82
CA LEU A 523 31.23 -25.79 8.98
C LEU A 523 30.31 -24.59 9.29
N ALA A 524 29.78 -23.92 8.28
CA ALA A 524 28.85 -22.82 8.47
C ALA A 524 27.47 -23.32 8.97
N PHE A 525 27.03 -24.49 8.49
CA PHE A 525 25.78 -25.12 8.95
C PHE A 525 25.91 -25.60 10.40
N LEU A 526 27.05 -26.22 10.77
CA LEU A 526 27.30 -26.67 12.15
C LEU A 526 27.40 -25.48 13.13
N LEU A 527 27.95 -24.35 12.73
CA LEU A 527 27.98 -23.14 13.55
C LEU A 527 26.59 -22.51 13.73
N SER A 528 25.75 -22.50 12.69
CA SER A 528 24.38 -21.98 12.78
C SER A 528 23.46 -22.88 13.62
N VAL A 529 23.60 -24.20 13.53
CA VAL A 529 22.86 -25.17 14.35
C VAL A 529 23.33 -25.12 15.81
N SER A 530 24.62 -24.93 16.06
CA SER A 530 25.19 -24.80 17.42
C SER A 530 24.73 -23.51 18.10
N LEU A 531 24.64 -22.39 17.39
CA LEU A 531 24.10 -21.11 17.90
C LEU A 531 22.59 -21.18 18.15
N ALA A 532 21.84 -21.88 17.31
CA ALA A 532 20.39 -22.11 17.52
C ALA A 532 20.10 -23.02 18.71
N ALA A 533 20.96 -24.03 18.94
CA ALA A 533 20.85 -24.92 20.09
C ALA A 533 21.22 -24.21 21.41
N CYS A 534 22.18 -23.30 21.38
CA CYS A 534 22.57 -22.51 22.55
C CYS A 534 21.47 -21.51 22.96
N ARG A 535 20.75 -20.93 22.00
CA ARG A 535 19.58 -20.07 22.26
C ARG A 535 18.35 -20.84 22.80
N ARG A 536 18.17 -22.11 22.44
CA ARG A 536 17.07 -22.94 22.98
C ARG A 536 17.29 -23.34 24.43
N ASN A 537 18.52 -23.54 24.86
CA ASN A 537 18.82 -23.94 26.24
C ASN A 537 18.76 -22.79 27.26
N GLN A 538 18.68 -21.53 26.84
CA GLN A 538 18.48 -20.40 27.75
C GLN A 538 17.00 -20.15 28.13
N TRP A 539 16.04 -20.83 27.50
CA TRP A 539 14.60 -20.64 27.74
C TRP A 539 13.96 -21.73 28.64
N PHE A 540 14.71 -22.76 29.05
CA PHE A 540 14.20 -23.86 29.88
C PHE A 540 14.87 -24.00 31.26
N GLY A 541 15.52 -22.95 31.72
CA GLY A 541 16.15 -22.96 33.05
C GLY A 541 15.68 -21.83 33.94
N ASN A 542 14.41 -21.82 34.35
CA ASN A 542 13.92 -21.21 35.61
C ASN A 542 12.41 -21.48 35.79
N SER A 543 12.10 -22.69 36.22
CA SER A 543 10.91 -22.95 37.02
C SER A 543 11.25 -24.15 37.89
N ASP A 544 11.66 -23.81 39.12
CA ASP A 544 11.37 -24.50 40.36
C ASP A 544 12.29 -23.94 41.46
N PHE A 545 11.71 -23.22 42.40
CA PHE A 545 11.91 -23.31 43.84
C PHE A 545 11.27 -22.12 44.58
N THR A 546 10.20 -22.53 45.31
CA THR A 546 9.45 -21.86 46.42
C THR A 546 8.46 -20.77 46.00
#